data_179bb0b138494253892b9cf4b4826d08
#
_entry.id   179bb0b138494253892b9cf4b4826d08
#
_cell.length_a   1.000
_cell.length_b   1.000
_cell.length_c   1.000
_cell.angle_alpha   90.00
_cell.angle_beta   90.00
_cell.angle_gamma   90.00
#
_symmetry.space_group_name_H-M   'P 1'
#
loop_
_entity.id
_entity.type
_entity.pdbx_description
1 polymer ?
#
loop_
_entity_poly.entity_id
_entity_poly.type
_entity_poly.pdbx_seq_one_letter_code
_entity_poly.pdbx_strand_id
1 'polypeptide(L)'
;MEKAIAVLAGTPVDTQMGVDVLVRRGLEGLAFPVSRDPREQTAFQISSPAHKEEAVLAILRQAQAQGCEKAFIYCNSLSAAVDFAPLAETTGMRIVTPMDV
;
A
#
# COMPACT_ATOMS: atom_id res chain seq x y z
N MET A 1 -9.05 -4.23 -20.61
CA MET A 1 -9.59 -3.69 -19.34
C MET A 1 -8.46 -3.26 -18.45
N GLU A 2 -8.57 -2.09 -17.87
CA GLU A 2 -7.59 -1.64 -16.89
C GLU A 2 -7.74 -2.44 -15.62
N LYS A 3 -6.61 -2.84 -15.06
CA LYS A 3 -6.61 -3.55 -13.79
C LYS A 3 -6.70 -2.55 -12.64
N ALA A 4 -7.32 -2.98 -11.55
CA ALA A 4 -7.42 -2.15 -10.36
C ALA A 4 -6.03 -1.84 -9.79
N ILE A 5 -5.92 -0.69 -9.15
CA ILE A 5 -4.69 -0.26 -8.48
C ILE A 5 -4.84 -0.56 -6.99
N ALA A 6 -3.87 -1.25 -6.42
CA ALA A 6 -3.87 -1.51 -4.98
C ALA A 6 -3.54 -0.21 -4.23
N VAL A 7 -4.36 0.14 -3.24
CA VAL A 7 -4.12 1.32 -2.41
C VAL A 7 -3.73 0.87 -1.01
N LEU A 8 -2.53 1.25 -0.59
CA LEU A 8 -2.00 0.92 0.73
C LEU A 8 -1.88 2.19 1.57
N ALA A 9 -2.36 2.12 2.80
CA ALA A 9 -2.18 3.17 3.79
C ALA A 9 -2.19 2.56 5.18
N GLY A 10 -1.92 3.36 6.20
CA GLY A 10 -1.77 2.87 7.56
C GLY A 10 -3.07 2.41 8.20
N THR A 11 -4.19 3.02 7.83
CA THR A 11 -5.51 2.74 8.42
C THR A 11 -6.55 2.52 7.34
N PRO A 12 -7.69 1.86 7.68
CA PRO A 12 -8.78 1.69 6.71
C PRO A 12 -9.34 3.03 6.19
N VAL A 13 -9.42 4.04 7.06
CA VAL A 13 -9.95 5.35 6.66
C VAL A 13 -9.03 6.01 5.62
N ASP A 14 -7.73 6.04 5.89
CA ASP A 14 -6.76 6.63 4.97
C ASP A 14 -6.71 5.85 3.66
N THR A 15 -6.81 4.52 3.73
CA THR A 15 -6.81 3.68 2.54
C THR A 15 -8.02 3.99 1.67
N GLN A 16 -9.19 4.15 2.28
CA GLN A 16 -10.40 4.50 1.53
C GLN A 16 -10.28 5.89 0.90
N MET A 17 -9.64 6.85 1.58
CA MET A 17 -9.39 8.16 1.00
C MET A 17 -8.54 8.06 -0.27
N GLY A 18 -7.54 7.20 -0.26
CA GLY A 18 -6.71 6.95 -1.44
C GLY A 18 -7.51 6.31 -2.58
N VAL A 19 -8.39 5.38 -2.27
CA VAL A 19 -9.30 4.80 -3.27
C VAL A 19 -10.18 5.89 -3.89
N ASP A 20 -10.72 6.78 -3.06
CA ASP A 20 -11.58 7.87 -3.53
C ASP A 20 -10.83 8.82 -4.48
N VAL A 21 -9.55 9.08 -4.21
CA VAL A 21 -8.71 9.88 -5.10
C VAL A 21 -8.61 9.24 -6.48
N LEU A 22 -8.40 7.93 -6.54
CA LEU A 22 -8.32 7.21 -7.81
C LEU A 22 -9.65 7.22 -8.54
N VAL A 23 -10.74 7.01 -7.82
CA VAL A 23 -12.09 7.01 -8.42
C VAL A 23 -12.41 8.35 -9.06
N ARG A 24 -12.05 9.45 -8.41
CA ARG A 24 -12.25 10.80 -8.97
C ARG A 24 -11.49 11.00 -10.27
N ARG A 25 -10.42 10.24 -10.50
CA ARG A 25 -9.62 10.32 -11.71
C ARG A 25 -10.03 9.27 -12.74
N GLY A 26 -11.13 8.58 -12.51
CA GLY A 26 -11.63 7.56 -13.43
C GLY A 26 -10.90 6.24 -13.35
N LEU A 27 -10.18 6.00 -12.25
CA LEU A 27 -9.42 4.76 -12.04
C LEU A 27 -10.11 3.89 -11.00
N GLU A 28 -9.84 2.60 -11.03
CA GLU A 28 -10.37 1.66 -10.05
C GLU A 28 -9.31 1.38 -9.00
N GLY A 29 -9.69 1.47 -7.73
CA GLY A 29 -8.82 1.19 -6.61
C GLY A 29 -9.35 0.10 -5.70
N LEU A 30 -8.46 -0.72 -5.15
CA LEU A 30 -8.79 -1.71 -4.13
C LEU A 30 -8.05 -1.36 -2.85
N ALA A 31 -8.75 -1.37 -1.73
CA ALA A 31 -8.21 -0.96 -0.43
C ALA A 31 -7.46 -2.12 0.23
N PHE A 32 -6.21 -1.87 0.60
CA PHE A 32 -5.37 -2.81 1.35
C PHE A 32 -4.76 -2.09 2.55
N PRO A 33 -5.52 -1.88 3.63
CA PRO A 33 -4.97 -1.21 4.81
C PRO A 33 -3.91 -2.08 5.50
N VAL A 34 -2.83 -1.45 5.94
CA VAL A 34 -1.76 -2.15 6.65
C VAL A 34 -2.23 -2.55 8.05
N SER A 35 -3.05 -1.70 8.68
CA SER A 35 -3.62 -1.96 10.00
C SER A 35 -5.14 -1.86 9.93
N ARG A 36 -5.83 -2.71 10.68
CA ARG A 36 -7.29 -2.73 10.72
C ARG A 36 -7.86 -1.88 11.86
N ASP A 37 -7.07 -1.67 12.89
CA ASP A 37 -7.48 -0.94 14.08
C ASP A 37 -6.28 -0.25 14.72
N PRO A 38 -6.50 0.66 15.70
CA PRO A 38 -5.39 1.38 16.34
C PRO A 38 -4.36 0.48 17.02
N ARG A 39 -4.77 -0.69 17.51
CA ARG A 39 -3.87 -1.63 18.16
C ARG A 39 -2.87 -2.21 17.16
N GLU A 40 -3.36 -2.65 16.00
CA GLU A 40 -2.51 -3.15 14.93
C GLU A 40 -1.59 -2.05 14.40
N GLN A 41 -2.10 -0.83 14.29
CA GLN A 41 -1.31 0.31 13.84
C GLN A 41 -0.13 0.56 14.77
N THR A 42 -0.36 0.56 16.09
CA THR A 42 0.69 0.73 17.07
C THR A 42 1.71 -0.39 16.98
N ALA A 43 1.26 -1.63 16.89
CA ALA A 43 2.14 -2.79 16.76
C ALA A 43 3.01 -2.69 15.51
N PHE A 44 2.45 -2.24 14.40
CA PHE A 44 3.21 -2.05 13.17
C PHE A 44 4.26 -0.95 13.33
N GLN A 45 3.89 0.18 13.93
CA GLN A 45 4.79 1.34 14.09
C GLN A 45 6.02 1.01 14.93
N ILE A 46 5.87 0.17 15.94
CA ILE A 46 6.97 -0.20 16.84
C ILE A 46 7.75 -1.43 16.36
N SER A 47 7.33 -2.06 15.27
CA SER A 47 8.03 -3.23 14.74
C SER A 47 9.34 -2.84 14.04
N SER A 48 10.21 -3.83 13.82
CA SER A 48 11.48 -3.61 13.13
C SER A 48 11.26 -3.24 11.66
N PRO A 49 12.23 -2.56 11.03
CA PRO A 49 12.14 -2.29 9.59
C PRO A 49 11.95 -3.55 8.75
N ALA A 50 12.63 -4.65 9.10
CA ALA A 50 12.49 -5.91 8.38
C ALA A 50 11.07 -6.46 8.49
N HIS A 51 10.47 -6.37 9.69
CA HIS A 51 9.10 -6.82 9.91
C HIS A 51 8.10 -5.97 9.10
N LYS A 52 8.32 -4.66 9.07
CA LYS A 52 7.48 -3.75 8.28
C LYS A 52 7.53 -4.10 6.79
N GLU A 53 8.72 -4.36 6.27
CA GLU A 53 8.89 -4.75 4.87
C GLU A 53 8.19 -6.08 4.57
N GLU A 54 8.31 -7.07 5.46
CA GLU A 54 7.63 -8.35 5.30
C GLU A 54 6.12 -8.20 5.28
N ALA A 55 5.58 -7.39 6.20
CA ALA A 55 4.14 -7.16 6.29
C ALA A 55 3.60 -6.51 5.01
N VAL A 56 4.30 -5.50 4.51
CA VAL A 56 3.92 -4.82 3.28
C VAL A 56 4.06 -5.74 2.08
N LEU A 57 5.13 -6.53 2.02
CA LEU A 57 5.32 -7.49 0.93
C LEU A 57 4.17 -8.49 0.87
N ALA A 58 3.72 -8.99 2.01
CA ALA A 58 2.58 -9.92 2.06
C ALA A 58 1.32 -9.27 1.49
N ILE A 59 1.08 -7.99 1.79
CA ILE A 59 -0.05 -7.25 1.26
C ILE A 59 0.06 -7.08 -0.25
N LEU A 60 1.25 -6.72 -0.74
CA LEU A 60 1.48 -6.56 -2.18
C LEU A 60 1.24 -7.87 -2.93
N ARG A 61 1.64 -9.00 -2.35
CA ARG A 61 1.38 -10.31 -2.95
C ARG A 61 -0.10 -10.65 -2.99
N GLN A 62 -0.85 -10.28 -1.95
CA GLN A 62 -2.30 -10.43 -1.95
C GLN A 62 -2.93 -9.59 -3.07
N ALA A 63 -2.45 -8.37 -3.25
CA ALA A 63 -2.92 -7.50 -4.32
C ALA A 63 -2.63 -8.11 -5.70
N GLN A 64 -1.45 -8.66 -5.89
CA GLN A 64 -1.11 -9.35 -7.14
C GLN A 64 -2.03 -10.53 -7.40
N ALA A 65 -2.35 -11.30 -6.37
CA ALA A 65 -3.26 -12.44 -6.50
C ALA A 65 -4.65 -12.01 -6.93
N GLN A 66 -5.04 -10.76 -6.66
CA GLN A 66 -6.30 -10.18 -7.10
C GLN A 66 -6.20 -9.45 -8.44
N GLY A 67 -5.05 -9.51 -9.09
CA GLY A 67 -4.86 -8.96 -10.43
C GLY A 67 -4.28 -7.56 -10.47
N CYS A 68 -3.86 -6.98 -9.34
CA CYS A 68 -3.27 -5.65 -9.32
C CYS A 68 -1.82 -5.70 -9.82
N GLU A 69 -1.47 -4.83 -10.76
CA GLU A 69 -0.11 -4.68 -11.26
C GLU A 69 0.58 -3.42 -10.73
N LYS A 70 -0.21 -2.51 -10.15
CA LYS A 70 0.27 -1.24 -9.62
C LYS A 70 -0.19 -1.07 -8.19
N ALA A 71 0.61 -0.37 -7.39
CA ALA A 71 0.27 -0.03 -6.02
C ALA A 71 0.46 1.46 -5.79
N PHE A 72 -0.49 2.08 -5.11
CA PHE A 72 -0.44 3.48 -4.72
C PHE A 72 -0.36 3.55 -3.20
N ILE A 73 0.75 4.08 -2.69
CA ILE A 73 0.96 4.21 -1.24
C ILE A 73 0.45 5.58 -0.82
N TYR A 74 -0.72 5.60 -0.20
CA TYR A 74 -1.38 6.84 0.19
C TYR A 74 -1.13 7.14 1.67
N CYS A 75 0.16 7.26 2.02
CA CYS A 75 0.55 7.55 3.41
C CYS A 75 2.02 7.97 3.46
N ASN A 76 2.28 9.18 3.92
CA ASN A 76 3.64 9.70 4.06
C ASN A 76 4.44 8.90 5.08
N SER A 77 3.83 8.55 6.21
CA SER A 77 4.50 7.78 7.27
C SER A 77 4.93 6.42 6.77
N LEU A 78 4.07 5.73 6.05
CA LEU A 78 4.38 4.41 5.49
C LEU A 78 5.48 4.52 4.44
N SER A 79 5.42 5.54 3.59
CA SER A 79 6.43 5.76 2.55
C SER A 79 7.81 6.03 3.14
N ALA A 80 7.87 6.70 4.30
CA ALA A 80 9.13 6.97 5.00
C ALA A 80 9.64 5.75 5.78
N ALA A 81 8.73 4.88 6.25
CA ALA A 81 9.07 3.76 7.12
C ALA A 81 9.56 2.53 6.35
N VAL A 82 9.19 2.39 5.08
CA VAL A 82 9.48 1.21 4.28
C VAL A 82 10.17 1.64 2.98
N ASP A 83 11.22 0.91 2.61
CA ASP A 83 11.88 1.10 1.32
C ASP A 83 11.13 0.25 0.28
N PHE A 84 10.43 0.92 -0.63
CA PHE A 84 9.61 0.24 -1.63
C PHE A 84 10.38 -0.20 -2.88
N ALA A 85 11.60 0.27 -3.07
CA ALA A 85 12.38 -0.12 -4.25
C ALA A 85 12.66 -1.63 -4.31
N PRO A 86 13.16 -2.27 -3.22
CA PRO A 86 13.33 -3.72 -3.24
C PRO A 86 12.02 -4.48 -3.38
N LEU A 87 10.93 -3.95 -2.83
CA LEU A 87 9.62 -4.59 -2.91
C LEU A 87 9.08 -4.55 -4.34
N ALA A 88 9.30 -3.45 -5.05
CA ALA A 88 8.91 -3.33 -6.45
C ALA A 88 9.68 -4.34 -7.30
N GLU A 89 10.98 -4.52 -7.06
CA GLU A 89 11.78 -5.51 -7.77
C GLU A 89 11.31 -6.93 -7.49
N THR A 90 11.07 -7.23 -6.22
CA THR A 90 10.66 -8.58 -5.79
C THR A 90 9.31 -8.98 -6.36
N THR A 91 8.36 -8.04 -6.40
CA THR A 91 7.00 -8.32 -6.86
C THR A 91 6.81 -8.09 -8.35
N GLY A 92 7.66 -7.26 -8.96
CA GLY A 92 7.44 -6.81 -10.33
C GLY A 92 6.33 -5.78 -10.46
N MET A 93 5.82 -5.27 -9.35
CA MET A 93 4.76 -4.26 -9.34
C MET A 93 5.34 -2.86 -9.50
N ARG A 94 4.57 -1.99 -10.14
CA ARG A 94 4.88 -0.57 -10.19
C ARG A 94 4.31 0.08 -8.94
N ILE A 95 5.17 0.64 -8.09
CA ILE A 95 4.77 1.24 -6.83
C ILE A 95 4.98 2.75 -6.89
N VAL A 96 3.92 3.50 -6.60
CA VAL A 96 3.95 4.96 -6.57
C VAL A 96 3.73 5.41 -5.13
N THR A 97 4.59 6.30 -4.65
CA THR A 97 4.50 6.85 -3.30
C THR A 97 4.37 8.37 -3.38
N PRO A 98 3.95 9.04 -2.28
CA PRO A 98 3.93 10.51 -2.27
C PRO A 98 5.31 11.13 -2.50
N MET A 99 6.38 10.36 -2.25
CA MET A 99 7.76 10.82 -2.46
C MET A 99 8.15 10.86 -3.94
N ASP A 100 7.37 10.22 -4.81
CA ASP A 100 7.64 10.14 -6.24
C ASP A 100 6.98 11.26 -7.04
N VAL A 101 6.24 12.12 -6.38
CA VAL A 101 5.49 13.20 -7.03
C VAL A 101 6.28 14.50 -7.01
#